data_0e59828742b55ef6439bccd1fb474171
#
_entry.id   0e59828742b55ef6439bccd1fb474171
#
_cell.length_a   1.000
_cell.length_b   1.000
_cell.length_c   1.000
_cell.angle_alpha   90.00
_cell.angle_beta   90.00
_cell.angle_gamma   90.00
#
_symmetry.space_group_name_H-M   'P 1'
#
loop_
_entity.id
_entity.type
_entity.pdbx_description
1 polymer ?
#
loop_
_entity_poly.entity_id
_entity_poly.type
_entity_poly.pdbx_seq_one_letter_code
_entity_poly.pdbx_strand_id
1 'polypeptide(L)'
;MVSAFATANGIVLGQKKTNEKSNEITAIPELLQLIDIKGGIVTIDAMGCQKEIANKIIGKQADYVLAIKDNQKNLHEEVKDFFITAINHEFKNVDYDYFEETTKGHGRIEQRRYWISECLEGISKSNEWANLHIIGMVESKRTIGGKTSTEKRFFISSMEPKAGHFTNAVR
;
A
#
# COMPACT_ATOMS: atom_id res chain seq x y z
N MET A 1 18.89 -2.91 8.23
CA MET A 1 18.14 -3.22 9.49
C MET A 1 16.67 -2.93 9.21
N VAL A 2 15.79 -3.91 9.48
CA VAL A 2 14.34 -3.76 9.33
C VAL A 2 13.71 -3.58 10.71
N SER A 3 12.77 -2.63 10.81
CA SER A 3 12.05 -2.33 12.06
C SER A 3 10.54 -2.36 11.80
N ALA A 4 9.80 -2.92 12.73
CA ALA A 4 8.34 -2.83 12.77
C ALA A 4 7.93 -1.70 13.73
N PHE A 5 7.11 -0.78 13.25
CA PHE A 5 6.66 0.39 13.98
C PHE A 5 5.14 0.41 14.10
N ALA A 6 4.62 0.51 15.33
CA ALA A 6 3.20 0.69 15.57
C ALA A 6 2.85 2.17 15.51
N THR A 7 2.24 2.61 14.40
CA THR A 7 1.92 4.02 14.14
C THR A 7 0.94 4.60 15.15
N ALA A 8 -0.04 3.80 15.60
CA ALA A 8 -1.05 4.24 16.56
C ALA A 8 -0.46 4.65 17.92
N ASN A 9 0.62 3.98 18.35
CA ASN A 9 1.22 4.17 19.67
C ASN A 9 2.60 4.83 19.60
N GLY A 10 3.16 5.01 18.41
CA GLY A 10 4.49 5.60 18.21
C GLY A 10 5.63 4.75 18.76
N ILE A 11 5.48 3.43 18.79
CA ILE A 11 6.48 2.51 19.37
C ILE A 11 7.06 1.54 18.36
N VAL A 12 8.32 1.16 18.56
CA VAL A 12 8.97 0.09 17.81
C VAL A 12 8.58 -1.26 18.44
N LEU A 13 7.92 -2.12 17.67
CA LEU A 13 7.50 -3.46 18.10
C LEU A 13 8.64 -4.48 18.04
N GLY A 14 9.57 -4.29 17.12
CA GLY A 14 10.70 -5.17 16.95
C GLY A 14 11.64 -4.68 15.86
N GLN A 15 12.86 -5.21 15.90
CA GLN A 15 13.91 -4.90 14.92
C GLN A 15 14.67 -6.16 14.54
N LYS A 16 15.05 -6.28 13.28
CA LYS A 16 15.90 -7.34 12.77
C LYS A 16 17.10 -6.74 12.04
N LYS A 17 18.31 -7.11 12.49
CA LYS A 17 19.54 -6.75 11.80
C LYS A 17 19.61 -7.56 10.49
N THR A 18 19.84 -6.89 9.39
CA THR A 18 20.19 -7.53 8.10
C THR A 18 21.69 -7.64 8.01
N ASN A 19 22.22 -8.76 7.58
CA ASN A 19 23.63 -8.87 7.22
C ASN A 19 23.86 -8.12 5.90
N GLU A 20 25.10 -7.67 5.63
CA GLU A 20 25.43 -6.89 4.43
C GLU A 20 25.02 -7.55 3.10
N LYS A 21 24.84 -8.89 3.10
CA LYS A 21 24.39 -9.68 1.95
C LYS A 21 22.95 -10.16 2.03
N SER A 22 22.23 -9.96 3.14
CA SER A 22 20.84 -10.37 3.27
C SER A 22 19.93 -9.24 2.90
N ASN A 23 19.06 -9.51 1.96
CA ASN A 23 18.04 -8.61 1.47
C ASN A 23 17.00 -8.36 2.60
N GLU A 24 16.43 -7.16 2.68
CA GLU A 24 15.32 -6.84 3.61
C GLU A 24 14.15 -7.80 3.44
N ILE A 25 13.93 -8.31 2.22
CA ILE A 25 12.92 -9.32 1.88
C ILE A 25 13.02 -10.56 2.80
N THR A 26 14.22 -11.01 3.16
CA THR A 26 14.40 -12.18 4.04
C THR A 26 14.21 -11.85 5.51
N ALA A 27 14.48 -10.62 5.92
CA ALA A 27 14.35 -10.17 7.30
C ALA A 27 12.89 -9.87 7.69
N ILE A 28 12.04 -9.42 6.75
CA ILE A 28 10.64 -9.11 7.02
C ILE A 28 9.86 -10.34 7.52
N PRO A 29 9.89 -11.51 6.86
CA PRO A 29 9.22 -12.71 7.36
C PRO A 29 9.68 -13.15 8.76
N GLU A 30 10.97 -13.00 9.05
CA GLU A 30 11.51 -13.33 10.36
C GLU A 30 11.03 -12.34 11.45
N LEU A 31 11.02 -11.04 11.14
CA LEU A 31 10.51 -10.03 12.05
C LEU A 31 9.01 -10.22 12.33
N LEU A 32 8.23 -10.52 11.30
CA LEU A 32 6.80 -10.82 11.43
C LEU A 32 6.53 -12.04 12.33
N GLN A 33 7.47 -13.00 12.45
CA GLN A 33 7.32 -14.12 13.38
C GLN A 33 7.42 -13.68 14.84
N LEU A 34 8.26 -12.71 15.14
CA LEU A 34 8.59 -12.26 16.50
C LEU A 34 7.54 -11.34 17.12
N ILE A 35 6.67 -10.74 16.30
CA ILE A 35 5.69 -9.76 16.77
C ILE A 35 4.27 -10.29 16.65
N ASP A 36 3.39 -9.85 17.56
CA ASP A 36 1.96 -10.09 17.44
C ASP A 36 1.35 -8.98 16.58
N ILE A 37 0.74 -9.37 15.45
CA ILE A 37 0.10 -8.48 14.49
C ILE A 37 -1.37 -8.81 14.30
N LYS A 38 -1.92 -9.72 15.07
CA LYS A 38 -3.32 -10.18 14.93
C LYS A 38 -4.30 -9.00 14.97
N GLY A 39 -5.20 -8.94 13.98
CA GLY A 39 -6.19 -7.87 13.82
C GLY A 39 -5.61 -6.53 13.41
N GLY A 40 -4.30 -6.44 13.16
CA GLY A 40 -3.64 -5.25 12.69
C GLY A 40 -3.58 -5.16 11.16
N ILE A 41 -3.12 -4.01 10.67
CA ILE A 41 -2.82 -3.77 9.26
C ILE A 41 -1.32 -3.57 9.13
N VAL A 42 -0.67 -4.37 8.30
CA VAL A 42 0.77 -4.28 8.04
C VAL A 42 1.00 -3.57 6.71
N THR A 43 1.68 -2.44 6.77
CA THR A 43 2.08 -1.69 5.57
C THR A 43 3.55 -1.91 5.27
N ILE A 44 3.85 -2.22 4.03
CA ILE A 44 5.22 -2.47 3.58
C ILE A 44 5.43 -1.76 2.25
N ASP A 45 6.63 -1.21 2.06
CA ASP A 45 7.03 -0.59 0.80
C ASP A 45 7.18 -1.62 -0.33
N ALA A 46 7.47 -1.13 -1.54
CA ALA A 46 7.49 -1.97 -2.71
C ALA A 46 8.53 -3.10 -2.64
N MET A 47 9.64 -2.94 -1.92
CA MET A 47 10.65 -4.00 -1.79
C MET A 47 10.10 -5.24 -1.09
N GLY A 48 9.23 -5.03 -0.09
CA GLY A 48 8.54 -6.11 0.62
C GLY A 48 7.25 -6.60 -0.02
N CYS A 49 6.89 -6.14 -1.22
CA CYS A 49 5.74 -6.64 -1.96
C CYS A 49 6.05 -8.02 -2.56
N GLN A 50 5.89 -9.05 -1.72
CA GLN A 50 6.15 -10.45 -2.05
C GLN A 50 4.99 -11.33 -1.59
N LYS A 51 4.62 -12.33 -2.39
CA LYS A 51 3.51 -13.25 -2.08
C LYS A 51 3.71 -14.00 -0.77
N GLU A 52 4.95 -14.40 -0.48
CA GLU A 52 5.30 -15.09 0.77
C GLU A 52 5.04 -14.18 1.99
N ILE A 53 5.34 -12.88 1.89
CA ILE A 53 5.09 -11.92 2.96
C ILE A 53 3.59 -11.73 3.16
N ALA A 54 2.81 -11.58 2.08
CA ALA A 54 1.36 -11.50 2.13
C ALA A 54 0.75 -12.73 2.79
N ASN A 55 1.18 -13.95 2.39
CA ASN A 55 0.75 -15.21 3.00
C ASN A 55 1.03 -15.24 4.51
N LYS A 56 2.20 -14.75 4.92
CA LYS A 56 2.59 -14.76 6.33
C LYS A 56 1.76 -13.80 7.17
N ILE A 57 1.44 -12.62 6.64
CA ILE A 57 0.57 -11.64 7.32
C ILE A 57 -0.83 -12.22 7.49
N ILE A 58 -1.42 -12.76 6.42
CA ILE A 58 -2.76 -13.39 6.47
C ILE A 58 -2.75 -14.59 7.44
N GLY A 59 -1.72 -15.43 7.41
CA GLY A 59 -1.57 -16.57 8.34
C GLY A 59 -1.51 -16.15 9.81
N LYS A 60 -1.15 -14.91 10.11
CA LYS A 60 -1.17 -14.31 11.46
C LYS A 60 -2.47 -13.54 11.75
N GLN A 61 -3.51 -13.69 10.94
CA GLN A 61 -4.81 -13.04 11.12
C GLN A 61 -4.71 -11.50 11.12
N ALA A 62 -3.86 -10.95 10.25
CA ALA A 62 -3.69 -9.52 10.01
C ALA A 62 -3.95 -9.22 8.52
N ASP A 63 -4.23 -7.96 8.22
CA ASP A 63 -4.33 -7.45 6.86
C ASP A 63 -3.02 -6.82 6.39
N TYR A 64 -2.86 -6.76 5.09
CA TYR A 64 -1.71 -6.08 4.49
C TYR A 64 -2.13 -4.94 3.57
N VAL A 65 -1.23 -3.94 3.44
CA VAL A 65 -1.20 -2.94 2.37
C VAL A 65 0.21 -2.90 1.82
N LEU A 66 0.39 -3.40 0.60
CA LEU A 66 1.70 -3.49 -0.04
C LEU A 66 1.78 -2.50 -1.19
N ALA A 67 2.79 -1.63 -1.17
CA ALA A 67 3.08 -0.77 -2.30
C ALA A 67 3.65 -1.62 -3.46
N ILE A 68 3.23 -1.33 -4.70
CA ILE A 68 3.71 -2.01 -5.90
C ILE A 68 4.51 -1.04 -6.77
N LYS A 69 5.61 -1.54 -7.32
CA LYS A 69 6.51 -0.87 -8.26
C LYS A 69 7.10 -1.89 -9.24
N ASP A 70 8.22 -1.55 -9.82
CA ASP A 70 8.90 -2.32 -10.87
C ASP A 70 9.35 -3.73 -10.45
N ASN A 71 9.48 -4.01 -9.13
CA ASN A 71 9.74 -5.36 -8.63
C ASN A 71 8.57 -6.33 -8.87
N GLN A 72 7.36 -5.80 -9.07
CA GLN A 72 6.14 -6.50 -9.48
C GLN A 72 5.60 -5.85 -10.77
N LYS A 73 6.44 -5.79 -11.81
CA LYS A 73 6.23 -4.98 -13.00
C LYS A 73 4.85 -5.18 -13.64
N ASN A 74 4.47 -6.42 -13.92
CA ASN A 74 3.19 -6.71 -14.58
C ASN A 74 2.01 -6.25 -13.72
N LEU A 75 2.02 -6.60 -12.42
CA LEU A 75 0.98 -6.17 -11.48
C LEU A 75 0.91 -4.64 -11.37
N HIS A 76 2.07 -3.98 -11.34
CA HIS A 76 2.14 -2.53 -11.29
C HIS A 76 1.54 -1.87 -12.54
N GLU A 77 1.88 -2.36 -13.72
CA GLU A 77 1.32 -1.88 -14.99
C GLU A 77 -0.19 -2.11 -15.06
N GLU A 78 -0.67 -3.30 -14.72
CA GLU A 78 -2.10 -3.64 -14.72
C GLU A 78 -2.91 -2.75 -13.77
N VAL A 79 -2.46 -2.57 -12.52
CA VAL A 79 -3.15 -1.71 -11.53
C VAL A 79 -3.09 -0.23 -11.96
N LYS A 80 -1.97 0.22 -12.49
CA LYS A 80 -1.82 1.58 -13.03
C LYS A 80 -2.77 1.83 -14.21
N ASP A 81 -2.83 0.90 -15.16
CA ASP A 81 -3.69 1.03 -16.34
C ASP A 81 -5.17 0.98 -15.97
N PHE A 82 -5.54 0.14 -14.98
CA PHE A 82 -6.88 0.12 -14.41
C PHE A 82 -7.29 1.52 -13.92
N PHE A 83 -6.50 2.14 -13.03
CA PHE A 83 -6.86 3.45 -12.47
C PHE A 83 -6.81 4.58 -13.51
N ILE A 84 -5.86 4.55 -14.45
CA ILE A 84 -5.82 5.55 -15.55
C ILE A 84 -7.09 5.44 -16.39
N THR A 85 -7.48 4.23 -16.76
CA THR A 85 -8.69 3.98 -17.55
C THR A 85 -9.95 4.37 -16.78
N ALA A 86 -10.06 3.95 -15.51
CA ALA A 86 -11.20 4.27 -14.67
C ALA A 86 -11.39 5.79 -14.49
N ILE A 87 -10.31 6.54 -14.23
CA ILE A 87 -10.34 8.00 -14.12
C ILE A 87 -10.78 8.65 -15.45
N ASN A 88 -10.23 8.21 -16.58
CA ASN A 88 -10.56 8.75 -17.89
C ASN A 88 -12.03 8.52 -18.28
N HIS A 89 -12.64 7.48 -17.73
CA HIS A 89 -14.06 7.14 -17.92
C HIS A 89 -14.92 7.50 -16.69
N GLU A 90 -14.44 8.36 -15.80
CA GLU A 90 -15.16 8.83 -14.61
C GLU A 90 -15.67 7.66 -13.73
N PHE A 91 -14.93 6.56 -13.68
CA PHE A 91 -15.28 5.32 -12.97
C PHE A 91 -16.64 4.71 -13.41
N LYS A 92 -17.08 4.98 -14.63
CA LYS A 92 -18.34 4.42 -15.13
C LYS A 92 -18.31 2.90 -15.13
N ASN A 93 -19.30 2.29 -14.44
CA ASN A 93 -19.43 0.85 -14.24
C ASN A 93 -18.27 0.19 -13.47
N VAL A 94 -17.58 0.95 -12.64
CA VAL A 94 -16.53 0.44 -11.75
C VAL A 94 -16.90 0.83 -10.32
N ASP A 95 -16.99 -0.16 -9.43
CA ASP A 95 -17.16 0.09 -8.01
C ASP A 95 -15.86 0.58 -7.41
N TYR A 96 -15.91 1.73 -6.75
CA TYR A 96 -14.77 2.34 -6.09
C TYR A 96 -15.19 3.12 -4.86
N ASP A 97 -14.26 3.32 -3.94
CA ASP A 97 -14.39 4.28 -2.85
C ASP A 97 -13.27 5.33 -2.95
N TYR A 98 -13.56 6.53 -2.47
CA TYR A 98 -12.70 7.70 -2.66
C TYR A 98 -12.59 8.51 -1.38
N PHE A 99 -11.39 9.00 -1.11
CA PHE A 99 -11.13 9.97 -0.06
C PHE A 99 -10.13 11.03 -0.53
N GLU A 100 -10.28 12.26 -0.07
CA GLU A 100 -9.37 13.36 -0.37
C GLU A 100 -9.07 14.17 0.89
N GLU A 101 -7.83 14.60 1.01
CA GLU A 101 -7.40 15.51 2.06
C GLU A 101 -6.46 16.58 1.52
N THR A 102 -6.51 17.75 2.15
CA THR A 102 -5.57 18.85 1.85
C THR A 102 -4.97 19.37 3.14
N THR A 103 -3.64 19.39 3.20
CA THR A 103 -2.89 19.95 4.31
C THR A 103 -2.12 21.19 3.87
N LYS A 104 -2.09 22.22 4.72
CA LYS A 104 -1.37 23.47 4.49
C LYS A 104 -0.45 23.74 5.68
N GLY A 105 0.80 24.04 5.42
CA GLY A 105 1.75 24.36 6.49
C GLY A 105 3.14 24.72 5.93
N HIS A 106 3.85 25.65 6.60
CA HIS A 106 5.21 26.03 6.29
C HIS A 106 5.46 26.38 4.81
N GLY A 107 4.51 27.12 4.17
CA GLY A 107 4.62 27.49 2.75
C GLY A 107 4.38 26.35 1.76
N ARG A 108 3.88 25.20 2.25
CA ARG A 108 3.55 24.01 1.45
C ARG A 108 2.06 23.75 1.47
N ILE A 109 1.51 23.43 0.31
CA ILE A 109 0.17 22.85 0.17
C ILE A 109 0.36 21.43 -0.35
N GLU A 110 -0.24 20.47 0.32
CA GLU A 110 -0.24 19.07 -0.10
C GLU A 110 -1.66 18.57 -0.16
N GLN A 111 -2.09 18.15 -1.35
CA GLN A 111 -3.37 17.52 -1.62
C GLN A 111 -3.10 16.06 -1.91
N ARG A 112 -3.81 15.17 -1.22
CA ARG A 112 -3.76 13.72 -1.45
C ARG A 112 -5.15 13.21 -1.79
N ARG A 113 -5.21 12.40 -2.83
CA ARG A 113 -6.40 11.71 -3.29
C ARG A 113 -6.17 10.22 -3.25
N TYR A 114 -7.14 9.49 -2.75
CA TYR A 114 -7.08 8.06 -2.54
C TYR A 114 -8.25 7.41 -3.26
N TRP A 115 -7.97 6.43 -4.08
CA TRP A 115 -8.96 5.59 -4.75
C TRP A 115 -8.67 4.15 -4.41
N ILE A 116 -9.71 3.38 -4.13
CA ILE A 116 -9.66 1.94 -3.97
C ILE A 116 -10.78 1.29 -4.78
N SER A 117 -10.57 0.07 -5.23
CA SER A 117 -11.56 -0.72 -5.95
C SER A 117 -11.40 -2.20 -5.62
N GLU A 118 -12.52 -2.91 -5.53
CA GLU A 118 -12.59 -4.38 -5.44
C GLU A 118 -12.56 -5.05 -6.82
N CYS A 119 -12.64 -4.27 -7.89
CA CYS A 119 -12.60 -4.78 -9.24
C CYS A 119 -11.21 -5.29 -9.58
N LEU A 120 -11.04 -6.62 -9.51
CA LEU A 120 -9.79 -7.32 -9.85
C LEU A 120 -9.80 -7.89 -11.27
N GLU A 121 -10.85 -7.60 -12.06
CA GLU A 121 -10.90 -7.95 -13.48
C GLU A 121 -9.74 -7.27 -14.23
N GLY A 122 -9.00 -8.05 -14.99
CA GLY A 122 -7.82 -7.57 -15.71
C GLY A 122 -6.53 -7.55 -14.87
N ILE A 123 -6.60 -7.86 -13.57
CA ILE A 123 -5.42 -8.07 -12.74
C ILE A 123 -5.03 -9.54 -12.83
N SER A 124 -4.03 -9.81 -13.67
CA SER A 124 -3.54 -11.17 -13.87
C SER A 124 -2.94 -11.71 -12.55
N LYS A 125 -3.14 -13.01 -12.30
CA LYS A 125 -2.60 -13.67 -11.11
C LYS A 125 -3.03 -13.06 -9.77
N SER A 126 -4.15 -12.33 -9.72
CA SER A 126 -4.73 -11.81 -8.48
C SER A 126 -4.96 -12.92 -7.45
N ASN A 127 -5.35 -14.13 -7.91
CA ASN A 127 -5.55 -15.32 -7.09
C ASN A 127 -4.27 -15.92 -6.48
N GLU A 128 -3.09 -15.50 -6.92
CA GLU A 128 -1.81 -15.92 -6.33
C GLU A 128 -1.43 -15.10 -5.08
N TRP A 129 -2.18 -14.03 -4.79
CA TRP A 129 -1.99 -13.19 -3.60
C TRP A 129 -3.00 -13.58 -2.51
N ALA A 130 -2.50 -13.88 -1.32
CA ALA A 130 -3.36 -14.30 -0.20
C ALA A 130 -4.41 -13.23 0.12
N ASN A 131 -5.69 -13.59 0.01
CA ASN A 131 -6.82 -12.70 0.31
C ASN A 131 -6.73 -11.32 -0.36
N LEU A 132 -6.16 -11.21 -1.54
CA LEU A 132 -6.19 -9.95 -2.29
C LEU A 132 -7.64 -9.52 -2.50
N HIS A 133 -8.01 -8.37 -1.95
CA HIS A 133 -9.39 -7.89 -1.94
C HIS A 133 -9.53 -6.57 -2.67
N ILE A 134 -8.57 -5.66 -2.52
CA ILE A 134 -8.61 -4.35 -3.17
C ILE A 134 -7.29 -3.99 -3.84
N ILE A 135 -7.40 -3.20 -4.87
CA ILE A 135 -6.31 -2.41 -5.45
C ILE A 135 -6.50 -0.94 -5.06
N GLY A 136 -5.40 -0.21 -4.91
CA GLY A 136 -5.44 1.18 -4.47
C GLY A 136 -4.49 2.08 -5.24
N MET A 137 -4.87 3.35 -5.36
CA MET A 137 -4.01 4.42 -5.89
C MET A 137 -4.04 5.63 -4.97
N VAL A 138 -2.87 6.20 -4.73
CA VAL A 138 -2.69 7.48 -4.04
C VAL A 138 -2.03 8.48 -4.99
N GLU A 139 -2.70 9.59 -5.25
CA GLU A 139 -2.12 10.74 -5.95
C GLU A 139 -1.79 11.83 -4.93
N SER A 140 -0.53 12.23 -4.88
CA SER A 140 -0.05 13.31 -4.02
C SER A 140 0.38 14.50 -4.88
N LYS A 141 -0.29 15.64 -4.71
CA LYS A 141 0.09 16.93 -5.32
C LYS A 141 0.71 17.82 -4.25
N ARG A 142 1.95 18.21 -4.45
CA ARG A 142 2.68 19.07 -3.53
C ARG A 142 3.06 20.38 -4.22
N THR A 143 2.63 21.50 -3.66
CA THR A 143 2.97 22.86 -4.14
C THR A 143 3.86 23.56 -3.11
N ILE A 144 5.06 23.98 -3.54
CA ILE A 144 6.04 24.73 -2.73
C ILE A 144 6.55 25.88 -3.60
N GLY A 145 6.48 27.13 -3.10
CA GLY A 145 6.95 28.30 -3.82
C GLY A 145 6.37 28.45 -5.23
N GLY A 146 5.08 28.10 -5.41
CA GLY A 146 4.38 28.15 -6.69
C GLY A 146 4.70 27.00 -7.65
N LYS A 147 5.62 26.10 -7.34
CA LYS A 147 5.91 24.91 -8.14
C LYS A 147 5.12 23.73 -7.62
N THR A 148 4.44 23.02 -8.52
CA THR A 148 3.65 21.82 -8.18
C THR A 148 4.32 20.56 -8.74
N SER A 149 4.48 19.56 -7.89
CA SER A 149 4.86 18.20 -8.27
C SER A 149 3.71 17.24 -7.99
N THR A 150 3.58 16.20 -8.81
CA THR A 150 2.56 15.15 -8.65
C THR A 150 3.26 13.79 -8.64
N GLU A 151 2.91 12.97 -7.67
CA GLU A 151 3.36 11.58 -7.54
C GLU A 151 2.13 10.66 -7.47
N LYS A 152 2.19 9.51 -8.12
CA LYS A 152 1.19 8.45 -8.00
C LYS A 152 1.85 7.20 -7.45
N ARG A 153 1.21 6.58 -6.46
CA ARG A 153 1.62 5.31 -5.87
C ARG A 153 0.48 4.32 -5.95
N PHE A 154 0.82 3.07 -6.20
CA PHE A 154 -0.15 1.99 -6.38
C PHE A 154 0.05 0.91 -5.32
N PHE A 155 -1.03 0.24 -4.95
CA PHE A 155 -1.07 -0.68 -3.82
C PHE A 155 -1.99 -1.86 -4.11
N ILE A 156 -1.70 -2.97 -3.45
CA ILE A 156 -2.60 -4.11 -3.27
C ILE A 156 -2.87 -4.32 -1.79
N SER A 157 -4.06 -4.81 -1.44
CA SER A 157 -4.41 -5.01 -0.04
C SER A 157 -5.46 -6.11 0.16
N SER A 158 -5.42 -6.73 1.34
CA SER A 158 -6.45 -7.66 1.82
C SER A 158 -7.54 -6.97 2.65
N MET A 159 -7.43 -5.68 2.92
CA MET A 159 -8.37 -4.91 3.72
C MET A 159 -9.77 -4.85 3.10
N GLU A 160 -10.76 -4.55 3.95
CA GLU A 160 -12.09 -4.14 3.46
C GLU A 160 -12.02 -2.86 2.60
N PRO A 161 -12.94 -2.69 1.62
CA PRO A 161 -12.94 -1.59 0.66
C PRO A 161 -13.46 -0.27 1.28
N LYS A 162 -12.71 0.28 2.23
CA LYS A 162 -13.00 1.57 2.87
C LYS A 162 -11.82 2.53 2.70
N ALA A 163 -11.98 3.53 1.83
CA ALA A 163 -10.92 4.50 1.50
C ALA A 163 -10.38 5.24 2.73
N GLY A 164 -11.23 5.56 3.71
CA GLY A 164 -10.81 6.17 4.96
C GLY A 164 -9.86 5.29 5.78
N HIS A 165 -10.08 3.98 5.83
CA HIS A 165 -9.19 3.04 6.51
C HIS A 165 -7.87 2.86 5.72
N PHE A 166 -7.97 2.74 4.41
CA PHE A 166 -6.80 2.69 3.53
C PHE A 166 -5.92 3.93 3.67
N THR A 167 -6.52 5.12 3.73
CA THR A 167 -5.83 6.40 3.95
C THR A 167 -4.98 6.36 5.22
N ASN A 168 -5.54 5.87 6.34
CA ASN A 168 -4.81 5.76 7.60
C ASN A 168 -3.62 4.79 7.52
N ALA A 169 -3.72 3.76 6.69
CA ALA A 169 -2.67 2.77 6.51
C ALA A 169 -1.50 3.27 5.65
N VAL A 170 -1.74 4.14 4.64
CA VAL A 170 -0.71 4.56 3.66
C VAL A 170 -0.17 5.98 3.86
N ARG A 171 -0.56 6.62 4.94
CA ARG A 171 -0.19 7.99 5.33
C ARG A 171 1.26 8.18 5.72
#